data_dba19e12b545274a926cc0934fd07255
#
_entry.id   dba19e12b545274a926cc0934fd07255
#
_cell.length_a   1.000
_cell.length_b   1.000
_cell.length_c   1.000
_cell.angle_alpha   90.00
_cell.angle_beta   90.00
_cell.angle_gamma   90.00
#
_symmetry.space_group_name_H-M   'P 1'
#
loop_
_entity.id
_entity.type
_entity.pdbx_description
1 polymer ?
#
loop_
_entity_poly.entity_id
_entity_poly.type
_entity_poly.pdbx_seq_one_letter_code
_entity_poly.pdbx_strand_id
1 'polypeptide(L)'
;MASSRPSPYADSPQFRGGRFRNALPLPTTALSLRKQIGLIWTFLFDKPSTTVPSAPLPVQPLTRAQLLAAPDRSLYRLGHSTVLMKLAGGLWLTDPVFSRRASPVPFAGPKRFHAPPIALDELPPLAGVILSHNHYDHLDRASIRALADRVGVFVAPLGVGDLLVRWGVDPAKVRQLDWWDTINIDGLQLTATPSQHFSGRGLFDSGRSLWCSWAIQERELRVFFSGDGGYGPHFKTIGQQLGPFDVALIENGAYDQQWPHVHMQPEQSLQAYLDVGGQTLLPIHNGTFDLAMHAWQEPLDRIVALADSAGVALVTPRMGERVDLNAPGNRLRWWRQDAATQASDGLVAPR
;
A
#
# COMPACT_ATOMS: atom_id res chain seq x y z
N MET A 1 -3.40 30.15 33.08
CA MET A 1 -2.81 29.63 31.84
C MET A 1 -2.66 28.15 32.02
N ALA A 2 -3.43 27.34 31.31
CA ALA A 2 -3.29 25.88 31.38
C ALA A 2 -1.98 25.49 30.71
N SER A 3 -1.04 24.96 31.46
CA SER A 3 0.17 24.33 30.95
C SER A 3 -0.26 23.17 30.03
N SER A 4 -0.25 23.39 28.72
CA SER A 4 -0.46 22.32 27.75
C SER A 4 0.70 21.33 27.90
N ARG A 5 0.42 20.09 28.27
CA ARG A 5 1.41 19.00 28.23
C ARG A 5 2.01 18.99 26.81
N PRO A 6 3.35 18.88 26.70
CA PRO A 6 3.99 18.75 25.38
C PRO A 6 3.38 17.55 24.65
N SER A 7 3.24 17.65 23.32
CA SER A 7 2.80 16.53 22.50
C SER A 7 3.75 15.34 22.69
N PRO A 8 3.27 14.09 22.73
CA PRO A 8 4.13 12.91 22.78
C PRO A 8 5.07 12.78 21.55
N TYR A 9 4.85 13.60 20.53
CA TYR A 9 5.65 13.61 19.28
C TYR A 9 6.56 14.84 19.14
N ALA A 10 6.76 15.61 20.24
CA ALA A 10 7.52 16.87 20.19
C ALA A 10 8.98 16.69 19.75
N ASP A 11 9.54 15.51 20.00
CA ASP A 11 10.93 15.17 19.66
C ASP A 11 11.11 14.78 18.18
N SER A 12 10.01 14.50 17.46
CA SER A 12 10.08 14.19 16.03
C SER A 12 10.44 15.43 15.20
N PRO A 13 11.48 15.40 14.37
CA PRO A 13 11.81 16.49 13.45
C PRO A 13 10.69 16.84 12.46
N GLN A 14 9.82 15.87 12.17
CA GLN A 14 8.68 16.02 11.28
C GLN A 14 7.48 16.69 11.95
N PHE A 15 7.44 16.73 13.30
CA PHE A 15 6.31 17.27 14.04
C PHE A 15 6.53 18.75 14.40
N ARG A 16 5.78 19.64 13.73
CA ARG A 16 5.90 21.11 13.91
C ARG A 16 4.51 21.75 13.93
N GLY A 17 4.26 22.63 14.92
CA GLY A 17 2.99 23.33 15.05
C GLY A 17 1.78 22.38 15.25
N GLY A 18 1.98 21.29 15.99
CA GLY A 18 0.94 20.31 16.31
C GLY A 18 0.57 19.36 15.15
N ARG A 19 1.39 19.30 14.09
CA ARG A 19 1.16 18.46 12.91
C ARG A 19 2.47 17.91 12.35
N PHE A 20 2.40 16.70 11.79
CA PHE A 20 3.49 16.13 10.98
C PHE A 20 3.56 16.83 9.61
N ARG A 21 4.77 16.90 9.06
CA ARG A 21 5.05 17.59 7.80
C ARG A 21 6.05 16.77 6.97
N ASN A 22 5.96 16.93 5.66
CA ASN A 22 6.95 16.40 4.72
C ASN A 22 8.32 17.08 4.91
N ALA A 23 9.39 16.37 4.56
CA ALA A 23 10.74 16.93 4.52
C ALA A 23 10.84 18.10 3.51
N LEU A 24 10.21 17.93 2.35
CA LEU A 24 10.02 19.00 1.38
C LEU A 24 8.58 19.51 1.46
N PRO A 25 8.35 20.82 1.54
CA PRO A 25 7.00 21.37 1.53
C PRO A 25 6.24 20.95 0.27
N LEU A 26 5.02 20.49 0.43
CA LEU A 26 4.12 20.38 -0.72
C LEU A 26 3.89 21.80 -1.27
N PRO A 27 3.93 21.99 -2.59
CA PRO A 27 3.58 23.29 -3.17
C PRO A 27 2.19 23.71 -2.69
N THR A 28 2.09 24.89 -2.11
CA THR A 28 0.85 25.46 -1.61
C THR A 28 -0.03 26.01 -2.76
N THR A 29 -0.31 25.20 -3.74
CA THR A 29 -1.42 25.48 -4.64
C THR A 29 -2.71 25.10 -3.93
N ALA A 30 -3.12 25.92 -2.96
CA ALA A 30 -4.47 25.82 -2.42
C ALA A 30 -5.43 25.94 -3.59
N LEU A 31 -6.02 24.82 -4.00
CA LEU A 31 -7.08 24.84 -4.99
C LEU A 31 -8.14 25.83 -4.52
N SER A 32 -8.52 26.79 -5.34
CA SER A 32 -9.62 27.67 -4.98
C SER A 32 -10.87 26.86 -4.63
N LEU A 33 -11.70 27.36 -3.75
CA LEU A 33 -12.94 26.66 -3.32
C LEU A 33 -13.76 26.19 -4.53
N ARG A 34 -13.80 26.99 -5.60
CA ARG A 34 -14.49 26.63 -6.86
C ARG A 34 -13.86 25.40 -7.52
N LYS A 35 -12.53 25.29 -7.53
CA LYS A 35 -11.81 24.13 -8.08
C LYS A 35 -12.04 22.88 -7.20
N GLN A 36 -12.05 23.05 -5.86
CA GLN A 36 -12.33 21.93 -4.94
C GLN A 36 -13.77 21.40 -5.14
N ILE A 37 -14.75 22.29 -5.25
CA ILE A 37 -16.15 21.89 -5.53
C ILE A 37 -16.25 21.22 -6.91
N GLY A 38 -15.60 21.78 -7.94
CA GLY A 38 -15.56 21.18 -9.27
C GLY A 38 -14.96 19.77 -9.26
N LEU A 39 -13.87 19.56 -8.51
CA LEU A 39 -13.24 18.26 -8.36
C LEU A 39 -14.18 17.25 -7.68
N ILE A 40 -14.83 17.66 -6.59
CA ILE A 40 -15.82 16.81 -5.90
C ILE A 40 -16.97 16.46 -6.85
N TRP A 41 -17.46 17.44 -7.61
CA TRP A 41 -18.53 17.21 -8.59
C TRP A 41 -18.11 16.19 -9.66
N THR A 42 -16.92 16.35 -10.24
CA THR A 42 -16.38 15.42 -11.24
C THR A 42 -16.22 14.01 -10.64
N PHE A 43 -15.72 13.90 -9.42
CA PHE A 43 -15.61 12.60 -8.74
C PHE A 43 -16.94 11.91 -8.52
N LEU A 44 -18.00 12.67 -8.24
CA LEU A 44 -19.31 12.11 -7.88
C LEU A 44 -20.20 11.86 -9.10
N PHE A 45 -20.07 12.67 -10.15
CA PHE A 45 -21.09 12.73 -11.22
C PHE A 45 -20.55 12.68 -12.65
N ASP A 46 -19.25 12.91 -12.85
CA ASP A 46 -18.67 13.05 -14.18
C ASP A 46 -17.38 12.23 -14.36
N LYS A 47 -17.28 11.13 -13.62
CA LYS A 47 -16.12 10.23 -13.67
C LYS A 47 -16.19 9.36 -14.92
N PRO A 48 -15.09 9.22 -15.70
CA PRO A 48 -15.09 8.35 -16.87
C PRO A 48 -15.47 6.91 -16.52
N SER A 49 -16.30 6.26 -17.31
CA SER A 49 -16.68 4.86 -17.10
C SER A 49 -15.49 3.88 -17.16
N THR A 50 -14.39 4.31 -17.81
CA THR A 50 -13.14 3.55 -17.92
C THR A 50 -12.35 3.46 -16.59
N THR A 51 -12.72 4.24 -15.56
CA THR A 51 -12.05 4.17 -14.25
C THR A 51 -12.38 2.89 -13.47
N VAL A 52 -13.40 2.15 -13.90
CA VAL A 52 -13.80 0.85 -13.31
C VAL A 52 -13.75 -0.26 -14.38
N PRO A 53 -13.40 -1.50 -13.99
CA PRO A 53 -13.44 -2.63 -14.92
C PRO A 53 -14.87 -2.91 -15.40
N SER A 54 -15.04 -3.20 -16.70
CA SER A 54 -16.30 -3.60 -17.29
C SER A 54 -16.66 -5.08 -17.01
N ALA A 55 -15.68 -5.90 -16.63
CA ALA A 55 -15.84 -7.32 -16.30
C ALA A 55 -15.16 -7.65 -14.96
N PRO A 56 -15.54 -8.73 -14.29
CA PRO A 56 -14.87 -9.21 -13.09
C PRO A 56 -13.38 -9.45 -13.33
N LEU A 57 -12.54 -8.97 -12.39
CA LEU A 57 -11.11 -9.20 -12.47
C LEU A 57 -10.76 -10.63 -12.04
N PRO A 58 -9.75 -11.28 -12.68
CA PRO A 58 -9.30 -12.60 -12.28
C PRO A 58 -8.62 -12.53 -10.90
N VAL A 59 -9.15 -13.31 -9.97
CA VAL A 59 -8.62 -13.49 -8.62
C VAL A 59 -8.29 -14.94 -8.42
N GLN A 60 -7.13 -15.27 -7.92
CA GLN A 60 -6.77 -16.61 -7.51
C GLN A 60 -7.16 -16.82 -6.05
N PRO A 61 -8.18 -17.64 -5.75
CA PRO A 61 -8.57 -17.88 -4.37
C PRO A 61 -7.44 -18.51 -3.56
N LEU A 62 -7.33 -18.09 -2.31
CA LEU A 62 -6.36 -18.59 -1.35
C LEU A 62 -7.10 -19.29 -0.19
N THR A 63 -6.48 -20.33 0.33
CA THR A 63 -6.96 -21.01 1.54
C THR A 63 -5.95 -20.82 2.68
N ARG A 64 -6.46 -20.92 3.91
CA ARG A 64 -5.61 -20.93 5.11
C ARG A 64 -4.51 -22.00 5.04
N ALA A 65 -4.86 -23.19 4.54
CA ALA A 65 -3.90 -24.30 4.43
C ALA A 65 -2.76 -23.97 3.45
N GLN A 66 -3.08 -23.35 2.30
CA GLN A 66 -2.06 -22.92 1.34
C GLN A 66 -1.10 -21.88 1.95
N LEU A 67 -1.62 -20.90 2.71
CA LEU A 67 -0.80 -19.88 3.35
C LEU A 67 0.12 -20.48 4.43
N LEU A 68 -0.38 -21.42 5.23
CA LEU A 68 0.42 -22.11 6.24
C LEU A 68 1.52 -22.98 5.61
N ALA A 69 1.20 -23.70 4.54
CA ALA A 69 2.12 -24.55 3.81
C ALA A 69 3.10 -23.79 2.89
N ALA A 70 2.86 -22.49 2.65
CA ALA A 70 3.72 -21.69 1.77
C ALA A 70 5.16 -21.68 2.31
N PRO A 71 6.19 -21.77 1.45
CA PRO A 71 7.56 -21.59 1.87
C PRO A 71 7.81 -20.14 2.35
N ASP A 72 8.82 -19.94 3.18
CA ASP A 72 9.30 -18.60 3.50
C ASP A 72 9.69 -17.84 2.22
N ARG A 73 9.66 -16.52 2.30
CA ARG A 73 9.90 -15.61 1.17
C ARG A 73 8.84 -15.74 0.06
N SER A 74 7.61 -16.12 0.46
CA SER A 74 6.42 -16.03 -0.40
C SER A 74 5.70 -14.71 -0.20
N LEU A 75 5.25 -14.11 -1.30
CA LEU A 75 4.45 -12.89 -1.31
C LEU A 75 3.13 -13.14 -2.05
N TYR A 76 2.05 -12.57 -1.55
CA TYR A 76 0.71 -12.58 -2.15
C TYR A 76 0.12 -11.18 -2.15
N ARG A 77 -0.26 -10.67 -3.31
CA ARG A 77 -1.00 -9.44 -3.41
C ARG A 77 -2.47 -9.72 -3.13
N LEU A 78 -3.05 -9.14 -2.06
CA LEU A 78 -4.45 -9.35 -1.70
C LEU A 78 -5.38 -8.26 -2.22
N GLY A 79 -4.81 -7.13 -2.64
CA GLY A 79 -5.53 -5.99 -3.21
C GLY A 79 -4.92 -4.67 -2.80
N HIS A 80 -4.95 -3.69 -3.69
CA HIS A 80 -4.41 -2.34 -3.46
C HIS A 80 -2.96 -2.38 -2.95
N SER A 81 -2.72 -1.92 -1.73
CA SER A 81 -1.44 -1.99 -1.01
C SER A 81 -1.45 -3.06 0.10
N THR A 82 -2.50 -3.89 0.16
CA THR A 82 -2.57 -5.04 1.06
C THR A 82 -1.77 -6.20 0.46
N VAL A 83 -0.61 -6.47 1.05
CA VAL A 83 0.31 -7.53 0.62
C VAL A 83 0.61 -8.44 1.80
N LEU A 84 0.44 -9.74 1.62
CA LEU A 84 0.79 -10.76 2.60
C LEU A 84 2.14 -11.36 2.23
N MET A 85 3.08 -11.35 3.16
CA MET A 85 4.42 -11.93 3.01
C MET A 85 4.65 -12.97 4.08
N LYS A 86 5.29 -14.09 3.73
CA LYS A 86 5.81 -15.05 4.70
C LYS A 86 7.31 -14.81 4.83
N LEU A 87 7.72 -14.23 5.95
CA LEU A 87 9.09 -13.83 6.25
C LEU A 87 9.46 -14.25 7.67
N ALA A 88 10.68 -14.72 7.88
CA ALA A 88 11.20 -15.18 9.16
C ALA A 88 10.26 -16.18 9.88
N GLY A 89 9.68 -17.11 9.11
CA GLY A 89 8.74 -18.12 9.60
C GLY A 89 7.34 -17.59 9.92
N GLY A 90 7.09 -16.28 9.85
CA GLY A 90 5.82 -15.62 10.18
C GLY A 90 5.09 -15.04 8.97
N LEU A 91 3.78 -14.84 9.11
CA LEU A 91 2.98 -14.12 8.13
C LEU A 91 2.86 -12.64 8.51
N TRP A 92 3.23 -11.77 7.59
CA TRP A 92 3.25 -10.32 7.74
C TRP A 92 2.32 -9.67 6.70
N LEU A 93 1.50 -8.72 7.12
CA LEU A 93 0.51 -8.08 6.27
C LEU A 93 0.73 -6.58 6.22
N THR A 94 0.84 -6.01 5.00
CA THR A 94 0.88 -4.54 4.84
C THR A 94 -0.52 -3.99 4.64
N ASP A 95 -0.78 -2.80 5.17
CA ASP A 95 -1.96 -1.94 4.93
C ASP A 95 -3.27 -2.72 4.71
N PRO A 96 -3.80 -3.42 5.74
CA PRO A 96 -4.91 -4.34 5.58
C PRO A 96 -6.24 -3.62 5.36
N VAL A 97 -6.79 -3.75 4.15
CA VAL A 97 -8.12 -3.26 3.78
C VAL A 97 -8.93 -4.40 3.17
N PHE A 98 -9.87 -4.95 3.94
CA PHE A 98 -10.77 -6.02 3.50
C PHE A 98 -12.21 -5.53 3.31
N SER A 99 -12.53 -4.32 3.76
CA SER A 99 -13.84 -3.70 3.55
C SER A 99 -14.16 -3.54 2.07
N ARG A 100 -15.46 -3.55 1.77
CA ARG A 100 -15.97 -3.38 0.40
C ARG A 100 -15.66 -2.00 -0.18
N ARG A 101 -15.42 -1.01 0.68
CA ARG A 101 -15.14 0.38 0.30
C ARG A 101 -13.99 0.96 1.12
N ALA A 102 -13.18 1.75 0.47
CA ALA A 102 -12.19 2.61 1.12
C ALA A 102 -12.90 3.90 1.58
N SER A 103 -13.60 3.84 2.72
CA SER A 103 -14.50 4.91 3.14
C SER A 103 -14.82 4.84 4.64
N PRO A 104 -15.15 5.99 5.28
CA PRO A 104 -15.66 6.00 6.65
C PRO A 104 -17.05 5.35 6.80
N VAL A 105 -17.79 5.19 5.70
CA VAL A 105 -19.16 4.65 5.69
C VAL A 105 -19.29 3.50 4.68
N PRO A 106 -20.13 2.49 4.97
CA PRO A 106 -20.20 1.28 4.13
C PRO A 106 -21.00 1.48 2.82
N PHE A 107 -21.77 2.55 2.70
CA PHE A 107 -22.69 2.79 1.58
C PHE A 107 -22.15 3.79 0.53
N ALA A 108 -21.13 4.58 0.84
CA ALA A 108 -20.56 5.59 -0.06
C ALA A 108 -19.02 5.48 -0.13
N GLY A 109 -18.42 6.09 -1.15
CA GLY A 109 -16.97 6.11 -1.40
C GLY A 109 -16.48 4.98 -2.31
N PRO A 110 -15.17 4.94 -2.64
CA PRO A 110 -14.58 4.02 -3.62
C PRO A 110 -14.86 2.55 -3.29
N LYS A 111 -15.46 1.83 -4.23
CA LYS A 111 -15.81 0.41 -4.10
C LYS A 111 -14.71 -0.45 -4.69
N ARG A 112 -14.47 -1.64 -4.06
CA ARG A 112 -13.54 -2.64 -4.61
C ARG A 112 -14.02 -3.18 -5.94
N PHE A 113 -13.08 -3.40 -6.85
CA PHE A 113 -13.33 -4.05 -8.15
C PHE A 113 -13.48 -5.57 -8.02
N HIS A 114 -12.84 -6.19 -7.03
CA HIS A 114 -12.81 -7.63 -6.79
C HIS A 114 -12.93 -7.95 -5.30
N ALA A 115 -13.39 -9.13 -4.95
CA ALA A 115 -13.31 -9.64 -3.59
C ALA A 115 -11.83 -9.91 -3.21
N PRO A 116 -11.44 -9.81 -1.93
CA PRO A 116 -10.14 -10.29 -1.50
C PRO A 116 -9.97 -11.79 -1.82
N PRO A 117 -8.74 -12.25 -2.17
CA PRO A 117 -8.47 -13.66 -2.49
C PRO A 117 -8.77 -14.64 -1.36
N ILE A 118 -8.77 -14.15 -0.14
CA ILE A 118 -9.09 -14.89 1.09
C ILE A 118 -9.95 -14.01 1.98
N ALA A 119 -10.90 -14.57 2.68
CA ALA A 119 -11.70 -13.86 3.66
C ALA A 119 -10.85 -13.54 4.91
N LEU A 120 -11.15 -12.41 5.56
CA LEU A 120 -10.37 -11.91 6.68
C LEU A 120 -10.34 -12.89 7.87
N ASP A 121 -11.44 -13.58 8.13
CA ASP A 121 -11.59 -14.60 9.18
C ASP A 121 -10.86 -15.91 8.86
N GLU A 122 -10.61 -16.18 7.58
CA GLU A 122 -9.85 -17.33 7.12
C GLU A 122 -8.32 -17.12 7.16
N LEU A 123 -7.84 -15.89 7.32
CA LEU A 123 -6.41 -15.65 7.47
C LEU A 123 -5.84 -16.44 8.66
N PRO A 124 -4.66 -17.05 8.55
CA PRO A 124 -3.94 -17.59 9.71
C PRO A 124 -3.61 -16.47 10.74
N PRO A 125 -3.18 -16.82 11.96
CA PRO A 125 -2.54 -15.86 12.85
C PRO A 125 -1.37 -15.17 12.16
N LEU A 126 -1.25 -13.87 12.34
CA LEU A 126 -0.19 -13.05 11.73
C LEU A 126 0.89 -12.74 12.76
N ALA A 127 2.15 -12.85 12.37
CA ALA A 127 3.27 -12.36 13.15
C ALA A 127 3.17 -10.85 13.34
N GLY A 128 2.84 -10.12 12.25
CA GLY A 128 2.64 -8.69 12.36
C GLY A 128 1.85 -8.06 11.22
N VAL A 129 1.46 -6.82 11.48
CA VAL A 129 0.86 -5.89 10.52
C VAL A 129 1.76 -4.65 10.42
N ILE A 130 2.10 -4.25 9.19
CA ILE A 130 2.92 -3.10 8.87
C ILE A 130 2.02 -2.06 8.20
N LEU A 131 1.97 -0.84 8.75
CA LEU A 131 1.10 0.23 8.28
C LEU A 131 1.91 1.39 7.75
N SER A 132 1.56 1.92 6.58
CA SER A 132 2.22 3.07 5.98
C SER A 132 1.66 4.40 6.47
N HIS A 133 0.34 4.54 6.52
CA HIS A 133 -0.35 5.76 6.95
C HIS A 133 -1.83 5.50 7.25
N ASN A 134 -2.61 6.56 7.51
CA ASN A 134 -3.97 6.41 8.04
C ASN A 134 -5.12 6.59 7.04
N HIS A 135 -4.89 6.70 5.73
CA HIS A 135 -5.98 6.82 4.75
C HIS A 135 -6.86 5.57 4.73
N TYR A 136 -8.10 5.71 4.24
CA TYR A 136 -9.11 4.64 4.29
C TYR A 136 -8.80 3.43 3.42
N ASP A 137 -8.00 3.60 2.37
CA ASP A 137 -7.53 2.57 1.46
C ASP A 137 -6.25 1.86 1.92
N HIS A 138 -5.68 2.28 3.08
CA HIS A 138 -4.52 1.68 3.74
C HIS A 138 -4.82 1.22 5.16
N LEU A 139 -5.68 1.92 5.88
CA LEU A 139 -6.03 1.64 7.26
C LEU A 139 -7.54 1.48 7.42
N ASP A 140 -8.01 0.25 7.31
CA ASP A 140 -9.42 -0.10 7.48
C ASP A 140 -9.73 -0.50 8.92
N ARG A 141 -10.56 0.32 9.58
CA ARG A 141 -10.94 0.10 10.98
C ARG A 141 -11.57 -1.29 11.21
N ALA A 142 -12.41 -1.76 10.27
CA ALA A 142 -13.07 -3.05 10.41
C ALA A 142 -12.07 -4.18 10.35
N SER A 143 -11.12 -4.12 9.40
CA SER A 143 -10.03 -5.09 9.28
C SER A 143 -9.14 -5.10 10.52
N ILE A 144 -8.72 -3.93 11.02
CA ILE A 144 -7.88 -3.84 12.23
C ILE A 144 -8.57 -4.46 13.43
N ARG A 145 -9.86 -4.16 13.66
CA ARG A 145 -10.60 -4.72 14.80
C ARG A 145 -10.76 -6.23 14.73
N ALA A 146 -11.00 -6.76 13.55
CA ALA A 146 -11.10 -8.21 13.34
C ALA A 146 -9.75 -8.93 13.49
N LEU A 147 -8.64 -8.23 13.26
CA LEU A 147 -7.28 -8.76 13.36
C LEU A 147 -6.66 -8.57 14.76
N ALA A 148 -7.22 -7.71 15.63
CA ALA A 148 -6.58 -7.26 16.87
C ALA A 148 -6.05 -8.38 17.77
N ASP A 149 -6.82 -9.47 17.94
CA ASP A 149 -6.44 -10.61 18.78
C ASP A 149 -5.57 -11.63 18.05
N ARG A 150 -5.53 -11.58 16.70
CA ARG A 150 -4.88 -12.58 15.84
C ARG A 150 -3.52 -12.13 15.28
N VAL A 151 -3.10 -10.91 15.63
CA VAL A 151 -1.83 -10.30 15.24
C VAL A 151 -0.91 -10.21 16.44
N GLY A 152 0.34 -10.62 16.27
CA GLY A 152 1.37 -10.53 17.32
C GLY A 152 1.78 -9.09 17.58
N VAL A 153 2.04 -8.30 16.52
CA VAL A 153 2.49 -6.91 16.62
C VAL A 153 1.94 -6.06 15.48
N PHE A 154 1.62 -4.81 15.77
CA PHE A 154 1.32 -3.76 14.79
C PHE A 154 2.47 -2.76 14.77
N VAL A 155 3.08 -2.57 13.60
CA VAL A 155 4.15 -1.60 13.39
C VAL A 155 3.62 -0.48 12.49
N ALA A 156 3.75 0.76 12.95
CA ALA A 156 3.11 1.90 12.31
C ALA A 156 3.94 3.18 12.50
N PRO A 157 3.79 4.19 11.66
CA PRO A 157 4.37 5.50 11.93
C PRO A 157 3.67 6.21 13.11
N LEU A 158 4.36 7.20 13.67
CA LEU A 158 3.90 7.97 14.83
C LEU A 158 2.46 8.49 14.65
N GLY A 159 1.63 8.31 15.66
CA GLY A 159 0.23 8.75 15.69
C GLY A 159 -0.76 7.80 15.02
N VAL A 160 -0.31 6.90 14.15
CA VAL A 160 -1.18 5.85 13.59
C VAL A 160 -1.51 4.81 14.66
N GLY A 161 -0.53 4.40 15.46
CA GLY A 161 -0.74 3.47 16.56
C GLY A 161 -1.79 3.93 17.58
N ASP A 162 -1.92 5.23 17.80
CA ASP A 162 -2.97 5.78 18.67
C ASP A 162 -4.39 5.50 18.16
N LEU A 163 -4.55 5.45 16.82
CA LEU A 163 -5.83 5.04 16.22
C LEU A 163 -6.11 3.57 16.49
N LEU A 164 -5.09 2.72 16.39
CA LEU A 164 -5.22 1.27 16.65
C LEU A 164 -5.67 1.01 18.09
N VAL A 165 -5.01 1.64 19.05
CA VAL A 165 -5.36 1.54 20.48
C VAL A 165 -6.79 2.02 20.73
N ARG A 166 -7.19 3.16 20.15
CA ARG A 166 -8.58 3.66 20.23
C ARG A 166 -9.60 2.71 19.60
N TRP A 167 -9.18 1.86 18.67
CA TRP A 167 -10.05 0.86 18.03
C TRP A 167 -10.06 -0.48 18.75
N GLY A 168 -9.31 -0.62 19.85
CA GLY A 168 -9.32 -1.79 20.71
C GLY A 168 -8.12 -2.74 20.54
N VAL A 169 -7.07 -2.32 19.81
CA VAL A 169 -5.80 -3.06 19.80
C VAL A 169 -5.10 -2.86 21.15
N ASP A 170 -4.58 -3.94 21.72
CA ASP A 170 -3.77 -3.88 22.93
C ASP A 170 -2.53 -2.98 22.72
N PRO A 171 -2.33 -1.94 23.55
CA PRO A 171 -1.16 -1.08 23.46
C PRO A 171 0.18 -1.85 23.49
N ALA A 172 0.23 -2.97 24.20
CA ALA A 172 1.43 -3.81 24.25
C ALA A 172 1.84 -4.41 22.91
N LYS A 173 0.90 -4.53 21.96
CA LYS A 173 1.15 -5.01 20.61
C LYS A 173 1.52 -3.89 19.61
N VAL A 174 1.47 -2.61 19.99
CA VAL A 174 1.68 -1.50 19.07
C VAL A 174 3.11 -0.96 19.18
N ARG A 175 3.76 -0.82 18.04
CA ARG A 175 5.08 -0.17 17.90
C ARG A 175 4.95 0.99 16.93
N GLN A 176 5.30 2.19 17.38
CA GLN A 176 5.27 3.40 16.56
C GLN A 176 6.70 3.88 16.31
N LEU A 177 7.03 4.16 15.04
CA LEU A 177 8.35 4.57 14.61
C LEU A 177 8.30 5.94 13.92
N ASP A 178 9.34 6.74 14.12
CA ASP A 178 9.62 7.91 13.30
C ASP A 178 10.42 7.51 12.05
N TRP A 179 10.57 8.40 11.10
CA TRP A 179 11.46 8.18 9.95
C TRP A 179 12.88 7.87 10.41
N TRP A 180 13.46 6.83 9.82
CA TRP A 180 14.77 6.26 10.10
C TRP A 180 14.86 5.46 11.40
N ASP A 181 13.79 5.38 12.18
CA ASP A 181 13.74 4.43 13.29
C ASP A 181 13.68 3.01 12.75
N THR A 182 14.36 2.12 13.47
CA THR A 182 14.45 0.69 13.14
C THR A 182 14.04 -0.15 14.33
N ILE A 183 13.27 -1.21 14.07
CA ILE A 183 12.92 -2.23 15.07
C ILE A 183 13.24 -3.61 14.50
N ASN A 184 13.66 -4.52 15.37
CA ASN A 184 13.83 -5.94 15.05
C ASN A 184 12.78 -6.77 15.79
N ILE A 185 12.02 -7.59 15.07
CA ILE A 185 10.97 -8.43 15.59
C ILE A 185 11.13 -9.83 15.00
N ASP A 186 11.50 -10.80 15.86
CA ASP A 186 11.64 -12.21 15.48
C ASP A 186 12.49 -12.46 14.23
N GLY A 187 13.56 -11.68 14.05
CA GLY A 187 14.48 -11.81 12.93
C GLY A 187 14.07 -10.99 11.67
N LEU A 188 12.98 -10.26 11.73
CA LEU A 188 12.60 -9.28 10.71
C LEU A 188 12.95 -7.87 11.18
N GLN A 189 13.81 -7.20 10.44
CA GLN A 189 14.16 -5.80 10.68
C GLN A 189 13.25 -4.90 9.85
N LEU A 190 12.61 -3.92 10.50
CA LEU A 190 11.72 -2.95 9.89
C LEU A 190 12.25 -1.55 10.14
N THR A 191 12.54 -0.80 9.09
CA THR A 191 12.94 0.60 9.17
C THR A 191 11.87 1.47 8.52
N ALA A 192 11.29 2.39 9.30
CA ALA A 192 10.41 3.41 8.76
C ALA A 192 11.22 4.42 7.96
N THR A 193 10.84 4.66 6.70
CA THR A 193 11.58 5.55 5.81
C THR A 193 10.69 6.71 5.34
N PRO A 194 11.27 7.86 4.97
CA PRO A 194 10.51 9.02 4.51
C PRO A 194 9.61 8.71 3.31
N SER A 195 8.44 9.34 3.29
CA SER A 195 7.57 9.42 2.11
C SER A 195 7.05 10.84 1.94
N GLN A 196 6.68 11.21 0.74
CA GLN A 196 6.13 12.52 0.37
C GLN A 196 4.60 12.41 0.25
N HIS A 197 3.90 12.48 1.38
CA HIS A 197 2.46 12.26 1.42
C HIS A 197 1.78 13.14 2.48
N PHE A 198 0.63 12.72 2.98
CA PHE A 198 -0.10 13.36 4.06
C PHE A 198 -0.96 12.33 4.81
N SER A 199 -1.50 12.73 5.95
CA SER A 199 -2.43 11.92 6.73
C SER A 199 -3.71 12.68 7.00
N GLY A 200 -4.80 11.94 7.21
CA GLY A 200 -6.10 12.48 7.58
C GLY A 200 -7.24 11.51 7.23
N ARG A 201 -8.26 11.48 8.09
CA ARG A 201 -9.49 10.68 7.93
C ARG A 201 -10.75 11.51 8.05
N GLY A 202 -10.62 12.76 8.46
CA GLY A 202 -11.72 13.67 8.67
C GLY A 202 -11.32 15.12 8.41
N LEU A 203 -12.21 16.04 8.74
CA LEU A 203 -12.03 17.46 8.42
C LEU A 203 -10.94 18.15 9.26
N PHE A 204 -10.59 17.61 10.44
CA PHE A 204 -9.74 18.31 11.42
C PHE A 204 -8.49 17.54 11.84
N ASP A 205 -8.23 16.37 11.28
CA ASP A 205 -7.13 15.49 11.68
C ASP A 205 -5.99 15.40 10.67
N SER A 206 -5.98 16.26 9.66
CA SER A 206 -4.88 16.35 8.68
C SER A 206 -3.53 16.59 9.38
N GLY A 207 -2.54 15.74 9.08
CA GLY A 207 -1.20 15.79 9.67
C GLY A 207 -1.14 15.41 11.16
N ARG A 208 -2.17 14.76 11.72
CA ARG A 208 -2.17 14.31 13.12
C ARG A 208 -1.40 13.01 13.35
N SER A 209 -1.11 12.27 12.30
CA SER A 209 -0.22 11.12 12.30
C SER A 209 0.82 11.26 11.20
N LEU A 210 1.95 10.61 11.36
CA LEU A 210 3.00 10.53 10.34
C LEU A 210 2.59 9.50 9.26
N TRP A 211 3.25 9.53 8.14
CA TRP A 211 3.23 8.57 7.02
C TRP A 211 4.65 8.12 6.72
N CYS A 212 4.84 6.93 6.20
CA CYS A 212 6.15 6.41 5.88
C CYS A 212 6.09 5.34 4.80
N SER A 213 7.21 5.08 4.16
CA SER A 213 7.53 3.83 3.48
C SER A 213 8.35 2.92 4.40
N TRP A 214 8.57 1.67 4.00
CA TRP A 214 9.23 0.67 4.84
C TRP A 214 10.35 -0.04 4.09
N ALA A 215 11.53 -0.10 4.72
CA ALA A 215 12.55 -1.08 4.38
C ALA A 215 12.37 -2.30 5.30
N ILE A 216 12.14 -3.46 4.69
CA ILE A 216 11.86 -4.73 5.36
C ILE A 216 13.02 -5.66 5.04
N GLN A 217 13.74 -6.11 6.06
CA GLN A 217 14.90 -6.96 5.87
C GLN A 217 14.80 -8.25 6.68
N GLU A 218 14.94 -9.38 5.99
CA GLU A 218 15.10 -10.70 6.57
C GLU A 218 16.44 -11.29 6.15
N ARG A 219 17.42 -11.28 7.06
CA ARG A 219 18.81 -11.66 6.74
C ARG A 219 19.33 -10.85 5.55
N GLU A 220 19.52 -11.51 4.39
CA GLU A 220 20.03 -10.88 3.18
C GLU A 220 18.91 -10.37 2.25
N LEU A 221 17.69 -10.89 2.39
CA LEU A 221 16.54 -10.43 1.61
C LEU A 221 16.09 -9.04 2.07
N ARG A 222 15.98 -8.12 1.13
CA ARG A 222 15.49 -6.76 1.35
C ARG A 222 14.29 -6.46 0.48
N VAL A 223 13.20 -6.08 1.09
CA VAL A 223 11.97 -5.67 0.42
C VAL A 223 11.70 -4.20 0.75
N PHE A 224 11.44 -3.39 -0.26
CA PHE A 224 10.97 -2.02 -0.09
C PHE A 224 9.46 -1.95 -0.31
N PHE A 225 8.73 -1.34 0.62
CA PHE A 225 7.31 -1.05 0.51
C PHE A 225 7.10 0.46 0.56
N SER A 226 6.70 1.07 -0.56
CA SER A 226 6.62 2.52 -0.67
C SER A 226 5.50 3.13 0.17
N GLY A 227 4.44 2.36 0.52
CA GLY A 227 3.18 2.99 0.91
C GLY A 227 2.72 3.92 -0.22
N ASP A 228 2.17 5.08 0.14
CA ASP A 228 1.80 6.15 -0.78
C ASP A 228 2.77 7.33 -0.70
N GLY A 229 2.97 7.99 -1.84
CA GLY A 229 3.76 9.21 -1.87
C GLY A 229 4.09 9.71 -3.27
N GLY A 230 4.25 11.02 -3.39
CA GLY A 230 4.83 11.66 -4.58
C GLY A 230 6.31 11.37 -4.71
N TYR A 231 6.83 11.46 -5.93
CA TYR A 231 8.25 11.31 -6.20
C TYR A 231 9.07 12.44 -5.55
N GLY A 232 10.24 12.07 -5.02
CA GLY A 232 11.16 13.02 -4.41
C GLY A 232 12.55 12.42 -4.11
N PRO A 233 13.51 13.23 -3.65
CA PRO A 233 14.89 12.81 -3.43
C PRO A 233 15.04 11.78 -2.30
N HIS A 234 14.01 11.56 -1.49
CA HIS A 234 14.02 10.57 -0.42
C HIS A 234 14.25 9.15 -0.94
N PHE A 235 13.74 8.78 -2.13
CA PHE A 235 13.97 7.47 -2.72
C PHE A 235 15.47 7.19 -2.93
N LYS A 236 16.19 8.17 -3.48
CA LYS A 236 17.65 8.06 -3.64
C LYS A 236 18.38 7.93 -2.31
N THR A 237 17.95 8.71 -1.31
CA THR A 237 18.54 8.62 0.04
C THR A 237 18.28 7.25 0.66
N ILE A 238 17.08 6.70 0.51
CA ILE A 238 16.72 5.36 0.98
C ILE A 238 17.59 4.30 0.29
N GLY A 239 17.72 4.37 -1.03
CA GLY A 239 18.57 3.46 -1.80
C GLY A 239 20.03 3.49 -1.36
N GLN A 240 20.58 4.68 -1.09
CA GLN A 240 21.95 4.86 -0.61
C GLN A 240 22.19 4.30 0.79
N GLN A 241 21.20 4.38 1.69
CA GLN A 241 21.36 3.97 3.09
C GLN A 241 20.97 2.51 3.33
N LEU A 242 19.94 2.02 2.66
CA LEU A 242 19.30 0.73 2.95
C LEU A 242 19.26 -0.23 1.77
N GLY A 243 19.51 0.26 0.54
CA GLY A 243 19.51 -0.56 -0.67
C GLY A 243 20.81 -1.36 -0.89
N PRO A 244 20.91 -2.11 -1.96
CA PRO A 244 19.84 -2.39 -2.93
C PRO A 244 18.73 -3.27 -2.34
N PHE A 245 17.54 -3.23 -2.96
CA PHE A 245 16.40 -4.05 -2.56
C PHE A 245 16.14 -5.15 -3.61
N ASP A 246 15.93 -6.38 -3.17
CA ASP A 246 15.64 -7.52 -4.06
C ASP A 246 14.28 -7.34 -4.74
N VAL A 247 13.29 -6.85 -3.97
CA VAL A 247 11.95 -6.53 -4.48
C VAL A 247 11.50 -5.17 -3.95
N ALA A 248 11.09 -4.29 -4.86
CA ALA A 248 10.51 -3.00 -4.53
C ALA A 248 9.01 -2.98 -4.89
N LEU A 249 8.17 -2.90 -3.85
CA LEU A 249 6.73 -2.71 -3.94
C LEU A 249 6.48 -1.21 -4.07
N ILE A 250 6.27 -0.72 -5.28
CA ILE A 250 6.17 0.72 -5.57
C ILE A 250 4.74 1.09 -5.93
N GLU A 251 4.24 2.16 -5.31
CA GLU A 251 2.98 2.79 -5.68
C GLU A 251 2.96 3.11 -7.19
N ASN A 252 1.88 2.71 -7.85
CA ASN A 252 1.67 2.94 -9.27
C ASN A 252 0.17 3.01 -9.59
N GLY A 253 -0.47 4.06 -9.12
CA GLY A 253 -1.91 4.29 -9.32
C GLY A 253 -2.41 5.52 -8.58
N ALA A 254 -3.69 5.85 -8.74
CA ALA A 254 -4.35 6.99 -8.12
C ALA A 254 -3.72 8.37 -8.41
N TYR A 255 -2.85 8.48 -9.41
CA TYR A 255 -2.25 9.74 -9.83
C TYR A 255 -3.24 10.62 -10.60
N ASP A 256 -3.05 11.94 -10.48
CA ASP A 256 -3.79 12.94 -11.27
C ASP A 256 -2.97 14.24 -11.37
N GLN A 257 -3.23 15.03 -12.42
CA GLN A 257 -2.60 16.33 -12.58
C GLN A 257 -2.99 17.34 -11.49
N GLN A 258 -4.07 17.08 -10.77
CA GLN A 258 -4.56 17.95 -9.70
C GLN A 258 -3.86 17.72 -8.35
N TRP A 259 -3.20 16.55 -8.19
CA TRP A 259 -2.39 16.23 -7.00
C TRP A 259 -1.05 15.55 -7.32
N PRO A 260 -0.22 16.18 -8.18
CA PRO A 260 0.99 15.58 -8.76
C PRO A 260 2.11 15.30 -7.75
N HIS A 261 1.96 15.74 -6.50
CA HIS A 261 2.99 15.66 -5.49
C HIS A 261 2.71 14.64 -4.37
N VAL A 262 1.60 13.91 -4.44
CA VAL A 262 1.19 12.96 -3.41
C VAL A 262 0.92 11.55 -3.94
N HIS A 263 0.92 11.40 -5.27
CA HIS A 263 0.91 10.12 -5.98
C HIS A 263 1.80 10.20 -7.22
N MET A 264 2.48 9.12 -7.53
CA MET A 264 3.43 9.05 -8.64
C MET A 264 2.77 8.70 -9.98
N GLN A 265 3.16 9.42 -11.03
CA GLN A 265 2.96 8.95 -12.41
C GLN A 265 3.80 7.67 -12.64
N PRO A 266 3.44 6.76 -13.56
CA PRO A 266 4.20 5.54 -13.80
C PRO A 266 5.67 5.76 -14.13
N GLU A 267 6.04 6.85 -14.80
CA GLU A 267 7.43 7.24 -15.04
C GLU A 267 8.16 7.57 -13.74
N GLN A 268 7.47 8.21 -12.81
CA GLN A 268 8.01 8.51 -11.48
C GLN A 268 8.11 7.26 -10.61
N SER A 269 7.15 6.32 -10.73
CA SER A 269 7.20 5.02 -10.07
C SER A 269 8.41 4.20 -10.54
N LEU A 270 8.70 4.19 -11.84
CA LEU A 270 9.91 3.58 -12.38
C LEU A 270 11.17 4.27 -11.85
N GLN A 271 11.20 5.62 -11.84
CA GLN A 271 12.35 6.35 -11.32
C GLN A 271 12.56 6.10 -9.82
N ALA A 272 11.50 6.05 -9.01
CA ALA A 272 11.57 5.70 -7.60
C ALA A 272 12.15 4.30 -7.37
N TYR A 273 11.73 3.33 -8.19
CA TYR A 273 12.30 1.97 -8.19
C TYR A 273 13.82 1.97 -8.49
N LEU A 274 14.24 2.72 -9.50
CA LEU A 274 15.67 2.85 -9.84
C LEU A 274 16.46 3.52 -8.72
N ASP A 275 15.92 4.59 -8.13
CA ASP A 275 16.55 5.36 -7.08
C ASP A 275 16.73 4.57 -5.77
N VAL A 276 15.78 3.69 -5.41
CA VAL A 276 15.96 2.81 -4.25
C VAL A 276 16.91 1.64 -4.53
N GLY A 277 17.33 1.45 -5.77
CA GLY A 277 18.19 0.34 -6.18
C GLY A 277 17.44 -1.00 -6.19
N GLY A 278 16.19 -1.00 -6.63
CA GLY A 278 15.37 -2.20 -6.74
C GLY A 278 15.90 -3.16 -7.82
N GLN A 279 15.87 -4.46 -7.55
CA GLN A 279 16.23 -5.50 -8.54
C GLN A 279 14.98 -6.01 -9.27
N THR A 280 13.85 -6.09 -8.59
CA THR A 280 12.55 -6.44 -9.18
C THR A 280 11.49 -5.44 -8.76
N LEU A 281 10.76 -4.89 -9.74
CA LEU A 281 9.63 -3.99 -9.52
C LEU A 281 8.33 -4.77 -9.38
N LEU A 282 7.56 -4.52 -8.31
CA LEU A 282 6.19 -4.99 -8.16
C LEU A 282 5.27 -3.77 -7.93
N PRO A 283 4.46 -3.37 -8.93
CA PRO A 283 3.57 -2.22 -8.78
C PRO A 283 2.39 -2.56 -7.87
N ILE A 284 2.17 -1.70 -6.86
CA ILE A 284 1.04 -1.75 -5.93
C ILE A 284 0.12 -0.54 -6.12
N HIS A 285 -0.89 -0.38 -5.29
CA HIS A 285 -1.83 0.77 -5.28
C HIS A 285 -2.68 0.89 -6.56
N ASN A 286 -2.96 -0.21 -7.24
CA ASN A 286 -3.74 -0.26 -8.48
C ASN A 286 -4.66 -1.48 -8.53
N GLY A 287 -5.62 -1.49 -9.46
CA GLY A 287 -6.48 -2.64 -9.76
C GLY A 287 -7.47 -3.03 -8.66
N THR A 288 -7.73 -2.18 -7.66
CA THR A 288 -8.60 -2.53 -6.53
C THR A 288 -9.68 -1.50 -6.24
N PHE A 289 -9.37 -0.21 -6.19
CA PHE A 289 -10.31 0.86 -5.88
C PHE A 289 -10.30 1.94 -6.96
N ASP A 290 -11.45 2.60 -7.12
CA ASP A 290 -11.65 3.70 -8.05
C ASP A 290 -11.27 5.04 -7.39
N LEU A 291 -9.97 5.38 -7.38
CA LEU A 291 -9.41 6.51 -6.65
C LEU A 291 -8.95 7.68 -7.54
N ALA A 292 -8.95 7.55 -8.88
CA ALA A 292 -8.47 8.57 -9.79
C ALA A 292 -9.33 8.69 -11.05
N MET A 293 -8.95 9.59 -11.99
CA MET A 293 -9.65 9.81 -13.25
C MET A 293 -9.07 9.02 -14.42
N HIS A 294 -7.89 8.43 -14.26
CA HIS A 294 -7.30 7.57 -15.30
C HIS A 294 -8.08 6.25 -15.46
N ALA A 295 -7.98 5.60 -16.60
CA ALA A 295 -8.53 4.26 -16.79
C ALA A 295 -7.91 3.28 -15.77
N TRP A 296 -8.71 2.36 -15.24
CA TRP A 296 -8.29 1.47 -14.14
C TRP A 296 -7.06 0.63 -14.49
N GLN A 297 -6.88 0.26 -15.77
CA GLN A 297 -5.75 -0.54 -16.25
C GLN A 297 -4.55 0.31 -16.69
N GLU A 298 -4.72 1.60 -16.91
CA GLU A 298 -3.67 2.49 -17.44
C GLU A 298 -2.37 2.45 -16.62
N PRO A 299 -2.39 2.46 -15.27
CA PRO A 299 -1.15 2.37 -14.49
C PRO A 299 -0.32 1.12 -14.82
N LEU A 300 -1.00 -0.02 -14.98
CA LEU A 300 -0.34 -1.29 -15.31
C LEU A 300 0.18 -1.32 -16.74
N ASP A 301 -0.57 -0.79 -17.70
CA ASP A 301 -0.14 -0.72 -19.09
C ASP A 301 1.11 0.15 -19.26
N ARG A 302 1.10 1.33 -18.64
CA ARG A 302 2.21 2.28 -18.72
C ARG A 302 3.46 1.74 -18.04
N ILE A 303 3.35 1.20 -16.82
CA ILE A 303 4.54 0.70 -16.10
C ILE A 303 5.16 -0.51 -16.81
N VAL A 304 4.36 -1.37 -17.45
CA VAL A 304 4.89 -2.48 -18.26
C VAL A 304 5.65 -1.96 -19.46
N ALA A 305 5.10 -1.01 -20.21
CA ALA A 305 5.78 -0.41 -21.37
C ALA A 305 7.10 0.26 -20.97
N LEU A 306 7.10 0.98 -19.87
CA LEU A 306 8.28 1.65 -19.31
C LEU A 306 9.34 0.64 -18.86
N ALA A 307 8.94 -0.41 -18.14
CA ALA A 307 9.84 -1.46 -17.69
C ALA A 307 10.46 -2.24 -18.86
N ASP A 308 9.66 -2.53 -19.90
CA ASP A 308 10.15 -3.15 -21.14
C ASP A 308 11.20 -2.28 -21.83
N SER A 309 10.94 -0.97 -21.95
CA SER A 309 11.87 -0.02 -22.56
C SER A 309 13.17 0.17 -21.78
N ALA A 310 13.10 0.07 -20.45
CA ALA A 310 14.24 0.25 -19.55
C ALA A 310 14.98 -1.06 -19.24
N GLY A 311 14.51 -2.21 -19.72
CA GLY A 311 15.09 -3.53 -19.40
C GLY A 311 14.95 -3.92 -17.92
N VAL A 312 13.92 -3.43 -17.24
CA VAL A 312 13.67 -3.63 -15.81
C VAL A 312 12.91 -4.93 -15.56
N ALA A 313 13.34 -5.71 -14.56
CA ALA A 313 12.59 -6.85 -14.09
C ALA A 313 11.31 -6.40 -13.41
N LEU A 314 10.16 -6.81 -13.91
CA LEU A 314 8.82 -6.44 -13.45
C LEU A 314 7.98 -7.67 -13.20
N VAL A 315 7.27 -7.69 -12.08
CA VAL A 315 6.33 -8.75 -11.68
C VAL A 315 4.94 -8.15 -11.49
N THR A 316 3.95 -8.74 -12.15
CA THR A 316 2.55 -8.29 -12.08
C THR A 316 1.64 -9.47 -11.74
N PRO A 317 1.65 -9.96 -10.48
CA PRO A 317 0.84 -11.11 -10.10
C PRO A 317 -0.65 -10.75 -10.10
N ARG A 318 -1.50 -11.74 -10.39
CA ARG A 318 -2.93 -11.65 -10.08
C ARG A 318 -3.11 -11.52 -8.57
N MET A 319 -4.26 -11.01 -8.17
CA MET A 319 -4.63 -11.01 -6.74
C MET A 319 -4.71 -12.46 -6.24
N GLY A 320 -3.97 -12.78 -5.16
CA GLY A 320 -3.85 -14.12 -4.60
C GLY A 320 -2.79 -15.02 -5.24
N GLU A 321 -2.15 -14.62 -6.32
CA GLU A 321 -1.05 -15.39 -6.90
C GLU A 321 0.21 -15.31 -6.04
N ARG A 322 0.89 -16.47 -5.86
CA ARG A 322 2.14 -16.52 -5.10
C ARG A 322 3.31 -16.02 -5.94
N VAL A 323 4.07 -15.11 -5.37
CA VAL A 323 5.37 -14.68 -5.86
C VAL A 323 6.44 -15.25 -4.93
N ASP A 324 7.49 -15.86 -5.50
CA ASP A 324 8.69 -16.26 -4.76
C ASP A 324 9.66 -15.09 -4.72
N LEU A 325 9.96 -14.59 -3.54
CA LEU A 325 10.85 -13.43 -3.38
C LEU A 325 12.33 -13.74 -3.71
N ASN A 326 12.72 -15.03 -3.75
CA ASN A 326 14.06 -15.41 -4.17
C ASN A 326 14.22 -15.43 -5.70
N ALA A 327 13.12 -15.63 -6.43
CA ALA A 327 13.08 -15.69 -7.89
C ALA A 327 11.76 -15.11 -8.41
N PRO A 328 11.50 -13.80 -8.20
CA PRO A 328 10.26 -13.18 -8.60
C PRO A 328 10.19 -13.14 -10.14
N GLY A 329 9.41 -14.00 -10.72
CA GLY A 329 9.38 -14.15 -12.15
C GLY A 329 8.01 -14.41 -12.74
N ASN A 330 7.16 -13.42 -12.92
CA ASN A 330 6.04 -13.54 -13.87
C ASN A 330 5.51 -12.17 -14.28
N ARG A 331 5.57 -11.88 -15.59
CA ARG A 331 4.86 -10.76 -16.20
C ARG A 331 3.55 -11.28 -16.79
N LEU A 332 2.50 -11.36 -16.00
CA LEU A 332 1.17 -11.67 -16.49
C LEU A 332 0.43 -10.37 -16.78
N ARG A 333 -0.03 -10.17 -18.00
CA ARG A 333 -0.94 -9.06 -18.35
C ARG A 333 -2.40 -9.47 -18.06
N TRP A 334 -2.69 -9.95 -16.85
CA TRP A 334 -4.00 -10.48 -16.45
C TRP A 334 -5.15 -9.46 -16.62
N TRP A 335 -4.85 -8.19 -16.61
CA TRP A 335 -5.84 -7.10 -16.82
C TRP A 335 -6.21 -6.88 -18.29
N ARG A 336 -5.52 -7.54 -19.22
CA ARG A 336 -5.72 -7.48 -20.68
C ARG A 336 -6.35 -8.78 -21.22
N GLN A 337 -6.85 -9.66 -20.37
CA GLN A 337 -7.51 -10.88 -20.87
C GLN A 337 -8.78 -10.49 -21.63
N ASP A 338 -8.69 -10.56 -22.96
CA ASP A 338 -9.83 -10.51 -23.86
C ASP A 338 -10.78 -11.67 -23.55
N ALA A 339 -12.09 -11.43 -23.72
CA ALA A 339 -13.15 -12.41 -23.46
C ALA A 339 -12.99 -13.78 -24.18
N ALA A 340 -12.09 -13.87 -25.14
CA ALA A 340 -11.77 -15.09 -25.89
C ALA A 340 -10.97 -16.15 -25.07
N THR A 341 -10.21 -15.75 -24.05
CA THR A 341 -9.39 -16.68 -23.27
C THR A 341 -10.18 -17.35 -22.14
N GLN A 342 -11.28 -16.78 -21.70
CA GLN A 342 -12.16 -17.40 -20.70
C GLN A 342 -12.95 -18.61 -21.23
N ALA A 343 -13.09 -18.74 -22.56
CA ALA A 343 -13.77 -19.86 -23.20
C ALA A 343 -12.90 -21.13 -23.30
N SER A 344 -11.56 -21.00 -23.22
CA SER A 344 -10.65 -22.14 -23.35
C SER A 344 -10.31 -22.84 -22.03
N ASP A 345 -10.39 -22.14 -20.89
CA ASP A 345 -10.10 -22.73 -19.57
C ASP A 345 -11.32 -23.44 -18.92
N GLY A 346 -12.50 -23.33 -19.55
CA GLY A 346 -13.74 -23.97 -19.09
C GLY A 346 -14.03 -25.37 -19.65
N LEU A 347 -13.15 -25.91 -20.52
CA LEU A 347 -13.39 -27.16 -21.27
C LEU A 347 -12.38 -28.28 -20.94
N VAL A 348 -12.04 -28.46 -19.68
CA VAL A 348 -11.48 -29.74 -19.22
C VAL A 348 -12.42 -30.32 -18.18
N ALA A 349 -13.43 -31.04 -18.69
CA ALA A 349 -14.24 -31.96 -17.89
C ALA A 349 -13.42 -33.21 -17.56
N PRO A 350 -13.45 -33.72 -16.33
CA PRO A 350 -12.78 -34.98 -16.00
C PRO A 350 -13.53 -36.15 -16.64
N ARG A 351 -12.75 -37.04 -17.26
CA ARG A 351 -13.18 -38.42 -17.53
C ARG A 351 -12.86 -39.28 -16.33
#